data_8f7407e3bfece9d9f0968b42c676c953
#
_entry.id   8f7407e3bfece9d9f0968b42c676c953
#
_cell.length_a   1.000
_cell.length_b   1.000
_cell.length_c   1.000
_cell.angle_alpha   90.00
_cell.angle_beta   90.00
_cell.angle_gamma   90.00
#
_symmetry.space_group_name_H-M   'P 1'
#
loop_
_entity.id
_entity.type
_entity.pdbx_description
1 polymer ?
#
loop_
_entity_poly.entity_id
_entity_poly.type
_entity_poly.pdbx_seq_one_letter_code
_entity_poly.pdbx_strand_id
1 'polypeptide(L)'
;MAKETFNRNMPHFNIGTIGHVDLGKTTLTAAITKVLADAGFSEAKAFDQIDNAPEEKERGITINTSHVEYETANRHYAHVDCPGHADYVKNMVTGAAQMDGAILVVAATDGPMPQTREHILLCRQVNVPRIVVFLNKVDMVDDAELLELVEMEVRDLLSSYEYDGDNTPVIQGSALGALNGEPKWVDTVMSLMSAVDEWIEQPVREQDKPFLMPVEDVFSITGRGTVATGRIEAGVINSGDPVDIVGMGEEKLTSTVTGVEMFRKILDRGEAGDNVGLLLRGIEKADIRRGMVIAKSGSVKPHKKFKAEVYILTKEEGGRHTPFHNRYRPQFYVRTTDVTGEIQLPEGVEMVLPGDNLTITVDLIQPIALNDGLRFAIREGGRTVGAGQVTEILG
;
A
#
# COMPACT_ATOMS: atom_id res chain seq x y z
N MET A 1 13.86 21.43 -21.24
CA MET A 1 13.46 22.30 -20.13
C MET A 1 14.09 21.75 -18.85
N ALA A 2 14.59 22.61 -17.95
CA ALA A 2 15.05 22.19 -16.64
C ALA A 2 13.85 21.64 -15.87
N LYS A 3 14.01 20.51 -15.15
CA LYS A 3 12.94 20.00 -14.27
C LYS A 3 12.77 20.95 -13.08
N GLU A 4 11.54 21.06 -12.62
CA GLU A 4 11.24 21.81 -11.41
C GLU A 4 11.81 21.11 -10.17
N THR A 5 12.15 21.90 -9.15
CA THR A 5 12.58 21.40 -7.85
C THR A 5 11.35 21.27 -6.95
N PHE A 6 11.24 20.15 -6.23
CA PHE A 6 10.17 19.94 -5.25
C PHE A 6 10.45 20.79 -4.01
N ASN A 7 9.46 21.57 -3.57
CA ASN A 7 9.54 22.40 -2.37
C ASN A 7 8.78 21.74 -1.22
N ARG A 8 9.48 21.42 -0.12
CA ARG A 8 8.89 20.82 1.09
C ARG A 8 8.29 21.94 1.99
N ASN A 9 7.20 22.53 1.56
CA ASN A 9 6.54 23.61 2.32
C ASN A 9 5.46 23.09 3.27
N MET A 10 5.01 21.85 3.12
CA MET A 10 3.94 21.21 3.89
C MET A 10 4.32 19.81 4.35
N PRO A 11 3.71 19.30 5.44
CA PRO A 11 3.86 17.91 5.82
C PRO A 11 3.39 16.99 4.71
N HIS A 12 4.20 15.96 4.40
CA HIS A 12 3.92 14.99 3.36
C HIS A 12 3.28 13.73 3.93
N PHE A 13 2.16 13.29 3.30
CA PHE A 13 1.42 12.10 3.66
C PHE A 13 1.18 11.20 2.45
N ASN A 14 1.26 9.91 2.69
CA ASN A 14 0.86 8.90 1.72
C ASN A 14 -0.53 8.37 2.11
N ILE A 15 -1.50 8.56 1.25
CA ILE A 15 -2.86 8.06 1.44
C ILE A 15 -3.24 7.20 0.23
N GLY A 16 -4.24 6.34 0.37
CA GLY A 16 -4.72 5.62 -0.80
C GLY A 16 -6.16 5.18 -0.68
N THR A 17 -6.77 4.89 -1.83
CA THR A 17 -8.10 4.33 -1.94
C THR A 17 -8.05 2.82 -1.93
N ILE A 18 -8.86 2.20 -1.06
CA ILE A 18 -9.04 0.76 -0.92
C ILE A 18 -10.52 0.39 -0.97
N GLY A 19 -10.84 -0.86 -1.22
CA GLY A 19 -12.21 -1.37 -1.29
C GLY A 19 -12.43 -2.27 -2.50
N HIS A 20 -13.62 -2.85 -2.61
CA HIS A 20 -13.97 -3.81 -3.65
C HIS A 20 -13.88 -3.20 -5.07
N VAL A 21 -13.88 -4.05 -6.09
CA VAL A 21 -13.96 -3.61 -7.50
C VAL A 21 -15.30 -2.89 -7.76
N ASP A 22 -15.32 -1.95 -8.71
CA ASP A 22 -16.51 -1.21 -9.16
C ASP A 22 -17.22 -0.32 -8.11
N LEU A 23 -16.59 -0.09 -6.95
CA LEU A 23 -17.12 0.83 -5.93
C LEU A 23 -16.79 2.31 -6.19
N GLY A 24 -16.01 2.60 -7.24
CA GLY A 24 -15.69 3.97 -7.66
C GLY A 24 -14.43 4.56 -7.01
N LYS A 25 -13.43 3.75 -6.64
CA LYS A 25 -12.14 4.22 -6.09
C LYS A 25 -11.43 5.20 -7.01
N THR A 26 -11.16 4.80 -8.24
CA THR A 26 -10.50 5.65 -9.24
C THR A 26 -11.34 6.88 -9.60
N THR A 27 -12.68 6.74 -9.62
CA THR A 27 -13.60 7.87 -9.80
C THR A 27 -13.47 8.86 -8.65
N LEU A 28 -13.38 8.38 -7.40
CA LEU A 28 -13.17 9.22 -6.23
C LEU A 28 -11.80 9.91 -6.27
N THR A 29 -10.75 9.20 -6.65
CA THR A 29 -9.40 9.76 -6.83
C THR A 29 -9.42 10.89 -7.87
N ALA A 30 -10.08 10.69 -9.01
CA ALA A 30 -10.26 11.74 -10.02
C ALA A 30 -11.10 12.93 -9.49
N ALA A 31 -12.17 12.66 -8.75
CA ALA A 31 -13.01 13.69 -8.14
C ALA A 31 -12.22 14.53 -7.12
N ILE A 32 -11.41 13.90 -6.25
CA ILE A 32 -10.55 14.60 -5.28
C ILE A 32 -9.61 15.56 -6.01
N THR A 33 -8.88 15.08 -7.02
CA THR A 33 -7.93 15.94 -7.75
C THR A 33 -8.63 17.10 -8.45
N LYS A 34 -9.80 16.88 -9.02
CA LYS A 34 -10.59 17.93 -9.70
C LYS A 34 -11.11 18.97 -8.69
N VAL A 35 -11.75 18.52 -7.61
CA VAL A 35 -12.32 19.41 -6.58
C VAL A 35 -11.23 20.28 -5.94
N LEU A 36 -10.06 19.69 -5.64
CA LEU A 36 -8.92 20.42 -5.09
C LEU A 36 -8.29 21.36 -6.12
N ALA A 37 -8.27 21.00 -7.41
CA ALA A 37 -7.81 21.89 -8.47
C ALA A 37 -8.74 23.10 -8.65
N ASP A 38 -10.06 22.89 -8.64
CA ASP A 38 -11.04 23.96 -8.72
C ASP A 38 -10.95 24.90 -7.50
N ALA A 39 -10.52 24.37 -6.34
CA ALA A 39 -10.23 25.17 -5.13
C ALA A 39 -8.83 25.82 -5.15
N GLY A 40 -8.00 25.58 -6.15
CA GLY A 40 -6.68 26.21 -6.34
C GLY A 40 -5.51 25.52 -5.62
N PHE A 41 -5.69 24.28 -5.14
CA PHE A 41 -4.67 23.54 -4.37
C PHE A 41 -3.82 22.57 -5.21
N SER A 42 -4.27 22.14 -6.39
CA SER A 42 -3.57 21.14 -7.21
C SER A 42 -3.95 21.22 -8.68
N GLU A 43 -3.33 20.35 -9.50
CA GLU A 43 -3.74 20.11 -10.88
C GLU A 43 -4.73 18.94 -10.94
N ALA A 44 -5.81 19.09 -11.73
CA ALA A 44 -6.77 18.02 -11.93
C ALA A 44 -6.16 16.87 -12.73
N LYS A 45 -6.47 15.63 -12.34
CA LYS A 45 -6.15 14.40 -13.09
C LYS A 45 -7.44 13.76 -13.59
N ALA A 46 -7.52 13.53 -14.87
CA ALA A 46 -8.66 12.82 -15.46
C ALA A 46 -8.56 11.31 -15.17
N PHE A 47 -9.71 10.62 -15.15
CA PHE A 47 -9.79 9.17 -14.89
C PHE A 47 -8.85 8.35 -15.77
N ASP A 48 -8.78 8.64 -17.06
CA ASP A 48 -7.94 7.97 -18.05
C ASP A 48 -6.44 8.28 -17.93
N GLN A 49 -6.09 9.25 -17.10
CA GLN A 49 -4.71 9.57 -16.72
C GLN A 49 -4.27 8.82 -15.46
N ILE A 50 -5.22 8.37 -14.64
CA ILE A 50 -5.00 7.55 -13.44
C ILE A 50 -4.87 6.09 -13.88
N ASP A 51 -5.92 5.51 -14.46
CA ASP A 51 -5.89 4.18 -15.09
C ASP A 51 -5.34 4.29 -16.52
N ASN A 52 -4.03 4.20 -16.65
CA ASN A 52 -3.33 4.58 -17.89
C ASN A 52 -2.92 3.39 -18.77
N ALA A 53 -2.80 2.19 -18.20
CA ALA A 53 -2.40 1.00 -18.94
C ALA A 53 -3.46 0.59 -19.97
N PRO A 54 -3.07 0.11 -21.18
CA PRO A 54 -4.02 -0.35 -22.18
C PRO A 54 -5.01 -1.40 -21.68
N GLU A 55 -4.54 -2.35 -20.85
CA GLU A 55 -5.39 -3.40 -20.27
C GLU A 55 -6.39 -2.85 -19.25
N GLU A 56 -6.03 -1.81 -18.49
CA GLU A 56 -6.92 -1.14 -17.54
C GLU A 56 -8.06 -0.44 -18.29
N LYS A 57 -7.73 0.25 -19.38
CA LYS A 57 -8.72 0.93 -20.25
C LYS A 57 -9.65 -0.04 -20.94
N GLU A 58 -9.14 -1.19 -21.39
CA GLU A 58 -9.94 -2.23 -22.05
C GLU A 58 -10.90 -2.93 -21.09
N ARG A 59 -10.45 -3.21 -19.88
CA ARG A 59 -11.23 -3.93 -18.86
C ARG A 59 -12.06 -3.02 -17.96
N GLY A 60 -11.76 -1.72 -17.92
CA GLY A 60 -12.40 -0.75 -17.01
C GLY A 60 -12.11 -0.99 -15.53
N ILE A 61 -10.98 -1.63 -15.20
CA ILE A 61 -10.57 -1.93 -13.82
C ILE A 61 -9.12 -1.54 -13.61
N THR A 62 -8.79 -1.08 -12.41
CA THR A 62 -7.41 -0.80 -11.99
C THR A 62 -6.66 -2.12 -11.77
N ILE A 63 -5.52 -2.28 -12.41
CA ILE A 63 -4.64 -3.45 -12.32
C ILE A 63 -3.39 -3.13 -11.48
N ASN A 64 -2.74 -2.02 -11.81
CA ASN A 64 -1.54 -1.56 -11.13
C ASN A 64 -1.89 -0.41 -10.18
N THR A 65 -1.06 -0.22 -9.16
CA THR A 65 -1.16 0.99 -8.31
C THR A 65 -0.80 2.22 -9.14
N SER A 66 -1.63 3.26 -9.04
CA SER A 66 -1.37 4.55 -9.66
C SER A 66 -1.10 5.60 -8.59
N HIS A 67 -0.12 6.47 -8.83
CA HIS A 67 0.25 7.53 -7.90
C HIS A 67 -0.18 8.89 -8.41
N VAL A 68 -0.92 9.63 -7.59
CA VAL A 68 -1.41 10.97 -7.89
C VAL A 68 -0.96 11.92 -6.79
N GLU A 69 -0.56 13.14 -7.18
CA GLU A 69 -0.14 14.22 -6.26
C GLU A 69 -1.27 15.25 -6.14
N TYR A 70 -1.56 15.69 -4.91
CA TYR A 70 -2.41 16.85 -4.65
C TYR A 70 -2.14 17.46 -3.27
N GLU A 71 -2.68 18.64 -3.02
CA GLU A 71 -2.53 19.37 -1.77
C GLU A 71 -3.89 19.78 -1.20
N THR A 72 -3.94 19.94 0.10
CA THR A 72 -4.97 20.70 0.82
C THR A 72 -4.36 21.98 1.37
N ALA A 73 -5.12 22.76 2.11
CA ALA A 73 -4.56 23.92 2.81
C ALA A 73 -3.48 23.56 3.84
N ASN A 74 -3.46 22.31 4.32
CA ASN A 74 -2.67 21.87 5.47
C ASN A 74 -1.56 20.87 5.10
N ARG A 75 -1.73 20.08 4.02
CA ARG A 75 -0.91 18.91 3.74
C ARG A 75 -0.69 18.69 2.24
N HIS A 76 0.45 18.11 1.94
CA HIS A 76 0.77 17.55 0.62
C HIS A 76 0.55 16.03 0.64
N TYR A 77 -0.14 15.50 -0.36
CA TYR A 77 -0.50 14.09 -0.46
C TYR A 77 0.10 13.40 -1.69
N ALA A 78 0.71 12.24 -1.46
CA ALA A 78 0.87 11.22 -2.48
C ALA A 78 -0.29 10.23 -2.32
N HIS A 79 -1.16 10.15 -3.31
CA HIS A 79 -2.32 9.26 -3.30
C HIS A 79 -2.04 8.02 -4.14
N VAL A 80 -2.23 6.86 -3.54
CA VAL A 80 -2.08 5.55 -4.18
C VAL A 80 -3.47 4.99 -4.50
N ASP A 81 -3.85 4.96 -5.76
CA ASP A 81 -5.06 4.28 -6.18
C ASP A 81 -4.81 2.78 -6.31
N CYS A 82 -5.49 1.99 -5.49
CA CYS A 82 -5.27 0.54 -5.39
C CYS A 82 -6.28 -0.26 -6.21
N PRO A 83 -5.84 -1.37 -6.86
CA PRO A 83 -6.76 -2.28 -7.51
C PRO A 83 -7.74 -2.90 -6.51
N GLY A 84 -8.98 -3.12 -6.97
CA GLY A 84 -10.04 -3.72 -6.15
C GLY A 84 -10.27 -5.21 -6.39
N HIS A 85 -9.76 -5.76 -7.50
CA HIS A 85 -10.02 -7.13 -7.91
C HIS A 85 -9.08 -8.12 -7.20
N ALA A 86 -9.60 -9.29 -6.81
CA ALA A 86 -8.88 -10.32 -6.07
C ALA A 86 -7.60 -10.80 -6.77
N ASP A 87 -7.56 -10.83 -8.11
CA ASP A 87 -6.38 -11.25 -8.87
C ASP A 87 -5.18 -10.30 -8.71
N TYR A 88 -5.44 -9.04 -8.31
CA TYR A 88 -4.42 -7.99 -8.19
C TYR A 88 -4.09 -7.63 -6.75
N VAL A 89 -4.46 -8.48 -5.80
CA VAL A 89 -4.19 -8.27 -4.35
C VAL A 89 -2.71 -8.03 -4.06
N LYS A 90 -1.80 -8.64 -4.83
CA LYS A 90 -0.36 -8.36 -4.72
C LYS A 90 -0.04 -6.86 -4.92
N ASN A 91 -0.65 -6.24 -5.91
CA ASN A 91 -0.47 -4.82 -6.18
C ASN A 91 -1.15 -3.97 -5.09
N MET A 92 -2.32 -4.40 -4.62
CA MET A 92 -3.00 -3.77 -3.48
C MET A 92 -2.14 -3.79 -2.21
N VAL A 93 -1.56 -4.94 -1.83
CA VAL A 93 -0.68 -5.05 -0.65
C VAL A 93 0.54 -4.13 -0.78
N THR A 94 1.14 -4.08 -1.98
CA THR A 94 2.29 -3.20 -2.23
C THR A 94 1.91 -1.72 -2.10
N GLY A 95 0.75 -1.33 -2.63
CA GLY A 95 0.24 0.03 -2.48
C GLY A 95 -0.09 0.35 -1.01
N ALA A 96 -0.81 -0.54 -0.32
CA ALA A 96 -1.17 -0.36 1.07
C ALA A 96 0.05 -0.21 2.00
N ALA A 97 1.14 -0.95 1.73
CA ALA A 97 2.39 -0.84 2.51
C ALA A 97 3.05 0.55 2.43
N GLN A 98 2.64 1.38 1.48
CA GLN A 98 3.14 2.75 1.32
C GLN A 98 2.30 3.78 2.06
N MET A 99 1.10 3.44 2.54
CA MET A 99 0.13 4.38 3.08
C MET A 99 0.39 4.74 4.55
N ASP A 100 0.18 5.99 4.88
CA ASP A 100 0.11 6.51 6.25
C ASP A 100 -1.34 6.51 6.77
N GLY A 101 -2.30 6.38 5.86
CA GLY A 101 -3.72 6.22 6.11
C GLY A 101 -4.44 5.80 4.84
N ALA A 102 -5.66 5.29 4.95
CA ALA A 102 -6.44 4.84 3.80
C ALA A 102 -7.85 5.45 3.78
N ILE A 103 -8.38 5.62 2.57
CA ILE A 103 -9.79 5.92 2.32
C ILE A 103 -10.45 4.61 1.88
N LEU A 104 -11.31 4.07 2.73
CA LEU A 104 -12.12 2.89 2.42
C LEU A 104 -13.35 3.32 1.64
N VAL A 105 -13.45 2.88 0.39
CA VAL A 105 -14.62 3.16 -0.46
C VAL A 105 -15.58 1.99 -0.39
N VAL A 106 -16.82 2.27 0.03
CA VAL A 106 -17.92 1.30 0.09
C VAL A 106 -19.10 1.91 -0.68
N ALA A 107 -19.78 1.16 -1.54
CA ALA A 107 -21.00 1.65 -2.17
C ALA A 107 -22.19 1.48 -1.22
N ALA A 108 -22.99 2.52 -1.09
CA ALA A 108 -24.21 2.50 -0.28
C ALA A 108 -25.23 1.49 -0.79
N THR A 109 -25.18 1.15 -2.08
CA THR A 109 -26.06 0.16 -2.72
C THR A 109 -25.71 -1.28 -2.39
N ASP A 110 -24.44 -1.58 -2.07
CA ASP A 110 -23.93 -2.95 -1.97
C ASP A 110 -23.44 -3.30 -0.56
N GLY A 111 -23.08 -2.31 0.25
CA GLY A 111 -22.47 -2.50 1.56
C GLY A 111 -21.05 -3.10 1.48
N PRO A 112 -20.50 -3.60 2.60
CA PRO A 112 -19.20 -4.23 2.65
C PRO A 112 -19.16 -5.57 1.89
N MET A 113 -18.35 -5.66 0.87
CA MET A 113 -18.18 -6.83 0.00
C MET A 113 -16.94 -7.67 0.39
N PRO A 114 -16.72 -8.88 -0.16
CA PRO A 114 -15.61 -9.75 0.25
C PRO A 114 -14.23 -9.10 0.17
N GLN A 115 -13.90 -8.37 -0.91
CA GLN A 115 -12.60 -7.68 -1.01
C GLN A 115 -12.52 -6.46 -0.06
N THR A 116 -13.64 -5.87 0.35
CA THR A 116 -13.65 -4.84 1.40
C THR A 116 -13.03 -5.39 2.69
N ARG A 117 -13.47 -6.57 3.11
CA ARG A 117 -12.95 -7.29 4.29
C ARG A 117 -11.46 -7.61 4.14
N GLU A 118 -11.09 -8.17 2.99
CA GLU A 118 -9.69 -8.52 2.69
C GLU A 118 -8.79 -7.28 2.68
N HIS A 119 -9.23 -6.16 2.11
CA HIS A 119 -8.45 -4.93 2.08
C HIS A 119 -8.24 -4.31 3.46
N ILE A 120 -9.26 -4.32 4.33
CA ILE A 120 -9.11 -3.85 5.72
C ILE A 120 -8.10 -4.73 6.46
N LEU A 121 -8.23 -6.05 6.35
CA LEU A 121 -7.30 -7.01 6.92
C LEU A 121 -5.86 -6.74 6.44
N LEU A 122 -5.66 -6.59 5.14
CA LEU A 122 -4.32 -6.35 4.57
C LEU A 122 -3.75 -4.99 5.00
N CYS A 123 -4.56 -3.94 5.08
CA CYS A 123 -4.14 -2.65 5.64
C CYS A 123 -3.68 -2.79 7.09
N ARG A 124 -4.39 -3.59 7.89
CA ARG A 124 -3.97 -3.89 9.26
C ARG A 124 -2.62 -4.62 9.30
N GLN A 125 -2.41 -5.58 8.39
CA GLN A 125 -1.18 -6.36 8.28
C GLN A 125 0.05 -5.51 7.92
N VAL A 126 -0.12 -4.59 6.96
CA VAL A 126 0.96 -3.69 6.53
C VAL A 126 1.06 -2.42 7.39
N ASN A 127 0.33 -2.38 8.50
CA ASN A 127 0.43 -1.33 9.51
C ASN A 127 -0.10 0.04 9.07
N VAL A 128 -1.14 0.09 8.24
CA VAL A 128 -1.89 1.33 8.00
C VAL A 128 -2.62 1.71 9.29
N PRO A 129 -2.28 2.83 9.93
CA PRO A 129 -2.73 3.08 11.30
C PRO A 129 -4.19 3.53 11.40
N ARG A 130 -4.69 4.24 10.39
CA ARG A 130 -6.03 4.85 10.38
C ARG A 130 -6.71 4.74 9.03
N ILE A 131 -8.03 4.63 9.07
CA ILE A 131 -8.90 4.58 7.89
C ILE A 131 -9.94 5.70 8.02
N VAL A 132 -10.29 6.33 6.90
CA VAL A 132 -11.49 7.17 6.73
C VAL A 132 -12.41 6.46 5.76
N VAL A 133 -13.71 6.49 5.97
CA VAL A 133 -14.68 5.83 5.09
C VAL A 133 -15.35 6.83 4.16
N PHE A 134 -15.41 6.50 2.89
CA PHE A 134 -16.27 7.19 1.92
C PHE A 134 -17.38 6.25 1.47
N LEU A 135 -18.60 6.50 1.94
CA LEU A 135 -19.80 5.79 1.51
C LEU A 135 -20.27 6.40 0.20
N ASN A 136 -19.91 5.74 -0.89
CA ASN A 136 -20.11 6.20 -2.26
C ASN A 136 -21.48 5.79 -2.82
N LYS A 137 -21.89 6.39 -3.94
CA LYS A 137 -23.16 6.13 -4.67
C LYS A 137 -24.42 6.41 -3.82
N VAL A 138 -24.34 7.35 -2.88
CA VAL A 138 -25.48 7.75 -2.04
C VAL A 138 -26.59 8.38 -2.89
N ASP A 139 -26.25 8.95 -4.04
CA ASP A 139 -27.19 9.47 -5.03
C ASP A 139 -28.12 8.40 -5.62
N MET A 140 -27.81 7.12 -5.46
CA MET A 140 -28.60 5.98 -5.94
C MET A 140 -29.49 5.36 -4.85
N VAL A 141 -29.46 5.88 -3.62
CA VAL A 141 -30.19 5.35 -2.46
C VAL A 141 -31.10 6.43 -1.89
N ASP A 142 -32.39 6.19 -1.95
CA ASP A 142 -33.42 7.10 -1.40
C ASP A 142 -33.81 6.75 0.07
N ASP A 143 -33.38 5.59 0.55
CA ASP A 143 -33.73 5.06 1.88
C ASP A 143 -32.65 5.43 2.91
N ALA A 144 -32.98 6.33 3.81
CA ALA A 144 -32.08 6.76 4.89
C ALA A 144 -31.76 5.63 5.90
N GLU A 145 -32.72 4.72 6.16
CA GLU A 145 -32.49 3.60 7.08
C GLU A 145 -31.45 2.62 6.50
N LEU A 146 -31.47 2.43 5.19
CA LEU A 146 -30.46 1.61 4.50
C LEU A 146 -29.05 2.24 4.61
N LEU A 147 -28.94 3.55 4.49
CA LEU A 147 -27.66 4.25 4.65
C LEU A 147 -27.09 4.08 6.06
N GLU A 148 -27.95 4.22 7.08
CA GLU A 148 -27.56 4.01 8.48
C GLU A 148 -27.13 2.56 8.74
N LEU A 149 -27.86 1.59 8.17
CA LEU A 149 -27.52 0.17 8.30
C LEU A 149 -26.15 -0.15 7.69
N VAL A 150 -25.90 0.33 6.48
CA VAL A 150 -24.61 0.12 5.80
C VAL A 150 -23.47 0.78 6.57
N GLU A 151 -23.67 2.00 7.09
CA GLU A 151 -22.68 2.68 7.91
C GLU A 151 -22.37 1.87 9.17
N MET A 152 -23.39 1.36 9.87
CA MET A 152 -23.21 0.53 11.06
C MET A 152 -22.44 -0.76 10.73
N GLU A 153 -22.76 -1.44 9.63
CA GLU A 153 -22.05 -2.65 9.20
C GLU A 153 -20.56 -2.36 8.89
N VAL A 154 -20.25 -1.22 8.29
CA VAL A 154 -18.86 -0.81 8.05
C VAL A 154 -18.11 -0.53 9.35
N ARG A 155 -18.75 0.13 10.32
CA ARG A 155 -18.17 0.40 11.64
C ARG A 155 -17.88 -0.89 12.42
N ASP A 156 -18.83 -1.82 12.44
CA ASP A 156 -18.66 -3.14 13.06
C ASP A 156 -17.52 -3.92 12.39
N LEU A 157 -17.43 -3.85 11.06
CA LEU A 157 -16.37 -4.49 10.31
C LEU A 157 -15.00 -3.91 10.66
N LEU A 158 -14.86 -2.59 10.72
CA LEU A 158 -13.60 -1.92 11.11
C LEU A 158 -13.19 -2.33 12.54
N SER A 159 -14.15 -2.36 13.47
CA SER A 159 -13.93 -2.76 14.85
C SER A 159 -13.46 -4.22 14.95
N SER A 160 -14.00 -5.12 14.12
CA SER A 160 -13.59 -6.52 14.06
C SER A 160 -12.14 -6.73 13.63
N TYR A 161 -11.57 -5.77 12.89
CA TYR A 161 -10.14 -5.73 12.49
C TYR A 161 -9.29 -4.78 13.34
N GLU A 162 -9.75 -4.46 14.56
CA GLU A 162 -9.03 -3.63 15.53
C GLU A 162 -8.75 -2.19 15.07
N TYR A 163 -9.59 -1.63 14.20
CA TYR A 163 -9.67 -0.20 13.96
C TYR A 163 -10.72 0.43 14.90
N ASP A 164 -10.61 1.73 15.13
CA ASP A 164 -11.59 2.49 15.91
C ASP A 164 -12.86 2.76 15.07
N GLY A 165 -13.70 1.72 14.90
CA GLY A 165 -14.90 1.81 14.07
C GLY A 165 -15.91 2.85 14.55
N ASP A 166 -16.03 3.02 15.88
CA ASP A 166 -17.00 3.95 16.48
C ASP A 166 -16.68 5.42 16.14
N ASN A 167 -15.39 5.79 16.18
CA ASN A 167 -14.95 7.17 15.95
C ASN A 167 -14.44 7.41 14.51
N THR A 168 -14.29 6.37 13.70
CA THR A 168 -13.85 6.52 12.30
C THR A 168 -14.80 7.45 11.53
N PRO A 169 -14.29 8.52 10.87
CA PRO A 169 -15.12 9.37 10.03
C PRO A 169 -15.72 8.59 8.85
N VAL A 170 -17.04 8.72 8.69
CA VAL A 170 -17.78 8.17 7.54
C VAL A 170 -18.41 9.33 6.78
N ILE A 171 -17.97 9.56 5.57
CA ILE A 171 -18.46 10.62 4.70
C ILE A 171 -19.33 10.00 3.62
N GLN A 172 -20.59 10.44 3.57
CA GLN A 172 -21.57 9.99 2.59
C GLN A 172 -21.54 10.89 1.35
N GLY A 173 -21.41 10.32 0.15
CA GLY A 173 -21.29 11.14 -1.06
C GLY A 173 -21.47 10.38 -2.38
N SER A 174 -21.29 11.12 -3.47
CA SER A 174 -21.24 10.58 -4.84
C SER A 174 -19.96 11.07 -5.52
N ALA A 175 -19.01 10.15 -5.72
CA ALA A 175 -17.77 10.46 -6.42
C ALA A 175 -18.04 10.92 -7.88
N LEU A 176 -19.01 10.30 -8.55
CA LEU A 176 -19.38 10.65 -9.91
C LEU A 176 -20.06 12.05 -9.97
N GLY A 177 -20.98 12.32 -9.03
CA GLY A 177 -21.62 13.63 -8.92
C GLY A 177 -20.62 14.74 -8.64
N ALA A 178 -19.64 14.50 -7.75
CA ALA A 178 -18.55 15.43 -7.48
C ALA A 178 -17.65 15.65 -8.72
N LEU A 179 -17.30 14.58 -9.42
CA LEU A 179 -16.53 14.64 -10.66
C LEU A 179 -17.29 15.45 -11.76
N ASN A 180 -18.62 15.37 -11.79
CA ASN A 180 -19.46 16.15 -12.69
C ASN A 180 -19.64 17.63 -12.23
N GLY A 181 -19.15 17.98 -11.05
CA GLY A 181 -19.20 19.36 -10.53
C GLY A 181 -20.53 19.70 -9.84
N GLU A 182 -21.31 18.72 -9.39
CA GLU A 182 -22.53 18.96 -8.63
C GLU A 182 -22.19 19.52 -7.23
N PRO A 183 -22.66 20.74 -6.88
CA PRO A 183 -22.19 21.43 -5.68
C PRO A 183 -22.32 20.61 -4.39
N LYS A 184 -23.45 19.93 -4.20
CA LYS A 184 -23.68 19.06 -3.03
C LYS A 184 -22.58 18.01 -2.86
N TRP A 185 -22.17 17.38 -3.96
CA TRP A 185 -21.19 16.29 -3.91
C TRP A 185 -19.75 16.79 -3.91
N VAL A 186 -19.50 17.98 -4.48
CA VAL A 186 -18.22 18.70 -4.33
C VAL A 186 -17.98 19.00 -2.85
N ASP A 187 -18.98 19.50 -2.12
CA ASP A 187 -18.89 19.78 -0.67
C ASP A 187 -18.59 18.51 0.14
N THR A 188 -19.13 17.34 -0.26
CA THR A 188 -18.83 16.08 0.45
C THR A 188 -17.38 15.61 0.21
N VAL A 189 -16.80 15.83 -0.97
CA VAL A 189 -15.38 15.54 -1.22
C VAL A 189 -14.47 16.49 -0.43
N MET A 190 -14.82 17.77 -0.31
CA MET A 190 -14.09 18.70 0.56
C MET A 190 -14.17 18.27 2.03
N SER A 191 -15.35 17.81 2.49
CA SER A 191 -15.53 17.28 3.84
C SER A 191 -14.71 16.00 4.07
N LEU A 192 -14.61 15.13 3.05
CA LEU A 192 -13.73 13.96 3.09
C LEU A 192 -12.28 14.37 3.30
N MET A 193 -11.79 15.35 2.55
CA MET A 193 -10.40 15.80 2.68
C MET A 193 -10.13 16.48 4.01
N SER A 194 -11.10 17.21 4.55
CA SER A 194 -11.01 17.76 5.92
C SER A 194 -10.94 16.66 6.97
N ALA A 195 -11.77 15.62 6.84
CA ALA A 195 -11.73 14.46 7.74
C ALA A 195 -10.39 13.70 7.64
N VAL A 196 -9.82 13.57 6.45
CA VAL A 196 -8.49 12.98 6.24
C VAL A 196 -7.41 13.82 6.90
N ASP A 197 -7.45 15.16 6.73
CA ASP A 197 -6.50 16.08 7.37
C ASP A 197 -6.53 15.99 8.90
N GLU A 198 -7.71 15.79 9.49
CA GLU A 198 -7.89 15.76 10.95
C GLU A 198 -7.64 14.38 11.55
N TRP A 199 -8.13 13.31 10.88
CA TRP A 199 -8.15 11.96 11.42
C TRP A 199 -6.83 11.21 11.24
N ILE A 200 -6.16 11.39 10.10
CA ILE A 200 -4.88 10.71 9.83
C ILE A 200 -3.77 11.45 10.58
N GLU A 201 -3.17 10.78 11.56
CA GLU A 201 -2.09 11.34 12.37
C GLU A 201 -0.81 11.51 11.56
N GLN A 202 -0.01 12.52 11.92
CA GLN A 202 1.30 12.72 11.29
C GLN A 202 2.21 11.54 11.62
N PRO A 203 2.69 10.79 10.61
CA PRO A 203 3.52 9.62 10.85
C PRO A 203 4.90 10.02 11.37
N VAL A 204 5.42 9.20 12.28
CA VAL A 204 6.80 9.31 12.71
C VAL A 204 7.71 8.79 11.60
N ARG A 205 8.60 9.64 11.09
CA ARG A 205 9.54 9.30 10.02
C ARG A 205 10.89 8.90 10.61
N GLU A 206 11.33 7.68 10.34
CA GLU A 206 12.60 7.12 10.86
C GLU A 206 13.80 7.60 10.03
N GLN A 207 14.10 8.91 10.03
CA GLN A 207 15.17 9.52 9.25
C GLN A 207 16.57 9.18 9.77
N ASP A 208 16.72 8.87 11.05
CA ASP A 208 18.01 8.56 11.70
C ASP A 208 18.49 7.13 11.44
N LYS A 209 17.62 6.25 10.91
CA LYS A 209 17.99 4.88 10.53
C LYS A 209 18.77 4.84 9.22
N PRO A 210 19.50 3.76 8.93
CA PRO A 210 20.08 3.55 7.60
C PRO A 210 19.02 3.59 6.52
N PHE A 211 19.34 4.21 5.38
CA PHE A 211 18.45 4.29 4.23
C PHE A 211 18.00 2.90 3.77
N LEU A 212 16.69 2.77 3.51
CA LEU A 212 16.06 1.58 2.97
C LEU A 212 14.84 1.96 2.14
N MET A 213 14.78 1.45 0.89
CA MET A 213 13.66 1.63 -0.03
C MET A 213 13.34 0.29 -0.72
N PRO A 214 12.18 -0.33 -0.47
CA PRO A 214 11.68 -1.45 -1.25
C PRO A 214 11.41 -1.01 -2.70
N VAL A 215 11.83 -1.82 -3.67
CA VAL A 215 11.59 -1.55 -5.09
C VAL A 215 10.17 -1.96 -5.46
N GLU A 216 9.40 -1.01 -5.97
CA GLU A 216 8.03 -1.21 -6.46
C GLU A 216 7.99 -1.44 -7.97
N ASP A 217 8.66 -0.56 -8.72
CA ASP A 217 8.74 -0.68 -10.17
C ASP A 217 10.10 -0.20 -10.69
N VAL A 218 10.42 -0.58 -11.93
CA VAL A 218 11.70 -0.27 -12.58
C VAL A 218 11.49 0.19 -14.01
N PHE A 219 12.00 1.35 -14.32
CA PHE A 219 11.93 1.97 -15.64
C PHE A 219 13.30 2.18 -16.25
N SER A 220 13.39 2.12 -17.57
CA SER A 220 14.55 2.55 -18.32
C SER A 220 14.21 3.87 -19.02
N ILE A 221 15.01 4.91 -18.74
CA ILE A 221 14.82 6.22 -19.36
C ILE A 221 15.98 6.46 -20.34
N THR A 222 15.64 6.62 -21.62
CA THR A 222 16.63 6.87 -22.67
C THR A 222 17.50 8.09 -22.33
N GLY A 223 18.83 7.89 -22.32
CA GLY A 223 19.82 8.93 -22.00
C GLY A 223 19.99 9.24 -20.49
N ARG A 224 19.22 8.57 -19.59
CA ARG A 224 19.33 8.78 -18.13
C ARG A 224 19.64 7.50 -17.34
N GLY A 225 19.35 6.33 -17.90
CA GLY A 225 19.61 5.03 -17.29
C GLY A 225 18.39 4.41 -16.61
N THR A 226 18.65 3.56 -15.64
CA THR A 226 17.62 2.84 -14.89
C THR A 226 17.13 3.65 -13.71
N VAL A 227 15.81 3.71 -13.55
CA VAL A 227 15.12 4.34 -12.43
C VAL A 227 14.35 3.27 -11.69
N ALA A 228 14.60 3.13 -10.40
CA ALA A 228 13.82 2.30 -9.49
C ALA A 228 12.91 3.19 -8.66
N THR A 229 11.62 2.85 -8.58
CA THR A 229 10.65 3.58 -7.76
C THR A 229 10.29 2.81 -6.51
N GLY A 230 9.90 3.54 -5.48
CA GLY A 230 9.42 3.00 -4.21
C GLY A 230 9.24 4.07 -3.16
N ARG A 231 8.61 3.70 -2.05
CA ARG A 231 8.57 4.55 -0.85
C ARG A 231 9.82 4.32 -0.02
N ILE A 232 10.47 5.38 0.42
CA ILE A 232 11.56 5.28 1.40
C ILE A 232 10.97 4.83 2.74
N GLU A 233 11.34 3.62 3.18
CA GLU A 233 10.89 3.03 4.44
C GLU A 233 11.60 3.68 5.64
N ALA A 234 12.92 3.91 5.50
CA ALA A 234 13.75 4.49 6.55
C ALA A 234 14.92 5.28 5.98
N GLY A 235 15.46 6.20 6.78
CA GLY A 235 16.65 6.95 6.48
C GLY A 235 16.48 8.09 5.49
N VAL A 236 17.62 8.53 4.95
CA VAL A 236 17.75 9.62 4.00
C VAL A 236 18.68 9.20 2.86
N ILE A 237 18.41 9.65 1.65
CA ILE A 237 19.23 9.41 0.45
C ILE A 237 19.52 10.71 -0.30
N ASN A 238 20.76 10.92 -0.71
CA ASN A 238 21.18 12.06 -1.51
C ASN A 238 21.70 11.60 -2.87
N SER A 239 21.69 12.51 -3.82
CA SER A 239 22.44 12.29 -5.07
C SER A 239 23.94 12.17 -4.76
N GLY A 240 24.58 11.13 -5.27
CA GLY A 240 25.98 10.78 -4.98
C GLY A 240 26.17 9.65 -3.97
N ASP A 241 25.15 9.29 -3.21
CA ASP A 241 25.26 8.25 -2.20
C ASP A 241 25.43 6.85 -2.82
N PRO A 242 26.35 6.02 -2.27
CA PRO A 242 26.49 4.64 -2.66
C PRO A 242 25.39 3.80 -2.00
N VAL A 243 24.83 2.87 -2.77
CA VAL A 243 23.75 1.98 -2.32
C VAL A 243 24.02 0.53 -2.72
N ASP A 244 23.45 -0.38 -1.95
CA ASP A 244 23.36 -1.79 -2.27
C ASP A 244 21.95 -2.12 -2.73
N ILE A 245 21.83 -3.02 -3.71
CA ILE A 245 20.57 -3.60 -4.17
C ILE A 245 20.58 -5.04 -3.73
N VAL A 246 19.61 -5.41 -2.85
CA VAL A 246 19.62 -6.66 -2.10
C VAL A 246 18.29 -7.39 -2.27
N GLY A 247 18.36 -8.72 -2.29
CA GLY A 247 17.19 -9.61 -2.31
C GLY A 247 17.00 -10.31 -3.64
N MET A 248 16.24 -11.40 -3.61
CA MET A 248 15.89 -12.27 -4.75
C MET A 248 17.09 -12.88 -5.49
N GLY A 249 18.23 -13.03 -4.82
CA GLY A 249 19.47 -13.63 -5.31
C GLY A 249 20.52 -13.61 -4.21
N GLU A 250 21.59 -14.37 -4.39
CA GLU A 250 22.74 -14.41 -3.46
C GLU A 250 23.71 -13.26 -3.72
N GLU A 251 23.75 -12.75 -4.94
CA GLU A 251 24.64 -11.66 -5.34
C GLU A 251 24.07 -10.30 -4.97
N LYS A 252 24.88 -9.53 -4.30
CA LYS A 252 24.64 -8.14 -3.99
C LYS A 252 25.14 -7.26 -5.12
N LEU A 253 24.26 -6.41 -5.65
CA LEU A 253 24.64 -5.37 -6.61
C LEU A 253 24.93 -4.08 -5.86
N THR A 254 25.88 -3.30 -6.38
CA THR A 254 26.22 -1.97 -5.85
C THR A 254 26.00 -0.91 -6.91
N SER A 255 25.50 0.24 -6.51
CA SER A 255 25.29 1.38 -7.39
C SER A 255 25.54 2.70 -6.67
N THR A 256 25.48 3.78 -7.43
CA THR A 256 25.44 5.15 -6.90
C THR A 256 24.17 5.81 -7.39
N VAL A 257 23.44 6.45 -6.48
CA VAL A 257 22.27 7.25 -6.82
C VAL A 257 22.74 8.52 -7.53
N THR A 258 22.30 8.76 -8.76
CA THR A 258 22.68 9.94 -9.55
C THR A 258 21.61 11.03 -9.55
N GLY A 259 20.44 10.75 -9.00
CA GLY A 259 19.35 11.70 -8.84
C GLY A 259 18.19 11.09 -8.07
N VAL A 260 17.46 11.94 -7.38
CA VAL A 260 16.24 11.61 -6.63
C VAL A 260 15.12 12.45 -7.22
N GLU A 261 13.99 11.82 -7.56
CA GLU A 261 12.85 12.50 -8.16
C GLU A 261 11.54 12.06 -7.48
N MET A 262 10.62 12.98 -7.29
CA MET A 262 9.26 12.73 -6.83
C MET A 262 8.29 13.51 -7.73
N PHE A 263 7.26 12.82 -8.28
CA PHE A 263 6.28 13.42 -9.21
C PHE A 263 6.91 14.22 -10.36
N ARG A 264 8.02 13.69 -10.95
CA ARG A 264 8.81 14.31 -12.01
C ARG A 264 9.57 15.59 -11.62
N LYS A 265 9.54 16.00 -10.35
CA LYS A 265 10.33 17.09 -9.78
C LYS A 265 11.62 16.55 -9.16
N ILE A 266 12.69 17.32 -9.20
CA ILE A 266 13.98 16.93 -8.59
C ILE A 266 13.90 17.21 -7.10
N LEU A 267 14.38 16.25 -6.28
CA LEU A 267 14.63 16.47 -4.86
C LEU A 267 16.13 16.60 -4.61
N ASP A 268 16.52 17.51 -3.73
CA ASP A 268 17.89 17.60 -3.22
C ASP A 268 18.23 16.34 -2.43
N ARG A 269 17.28 15.86 -1.64
CA ARG A 269 17.35 14.58 -0.89
C ARG A 269 15.99 13.92 -0.77
N GLY A 270 15.99 12.58 -0.73
CA GLY A 270 14.81 11.77 -0.35
C GLY A 270 14.85 11.41 1.13
N GLU A 271 13.71 11.42 1.79
CA GLU A 271 13.55 11.13 3.23
C GLU A 271 12.54 10.03 3.46
N ALA A 272 12.62 9.36 4.62
CA ALA A 272 11.64 8.36 5.04
C ALA A 272 10.21 8.89 4.85
N GLY A 273 9.39 8.13 4.11
CA GLY A 273 8.02 8.48 3.74
C GLY A 273 7.84 9.02 2.32
N ASP A 274 8.90 9.46 1.65
CA ASP A 274 8.79 9.94 0.27
C ASP A 274 8.60 8.78 -0.72
N ASN A 275 7.73 8.97 -1.70
CA ASN A 275 7.62 8.10 -2.87
C ASN A 275 8.53 8.64 -3.99
N VAL A 276 9.65 7.99 -4.21
CA VAL A 276 10.70 8.50 -5.09
C VAL A 276 11.06 7.55 -6.22
N GLY A 277 11.59 8.13 -7.29
CA GLY A 277 12.36 7.43 -8.29
C GLY A 277 13.86 7.73 -8.10
N LEU A 278 14.64 6.68 -7.90
CA LEU A 278 16.09 6.76 -7.78
C LEU A 278 16.75 6.44 -9.12
N LEU A 279 17.54 7.37 -9.64
CA LEU A 279 18.35 7.12 -10.82
C LEU A 279 19.63 6.39 -10.38
N LEU A 280 19.87 5.21 -10.97
CA LEU A 280 20.95 4.31 -10.57
C LEU A 280 22.03 4.27 -11.66
N ARG A 281 23.31 4.41 -11.25
CA ARG A 281 24.45 4.33 -12.14
C ARG A 281 24.88 2.90 -12.40
N GLY A 282 25.07 2.53 -13.69
CA GLY A 282 25.68 1.24 -14.05
C GLY A 282 24.80 0.02 -13.76
N ILE A 283 23.49 0.21 -13.55
CA ILE A 283 22.50 -0.86 -13.35
C ILE A 283 21.60 -0.90 -14.58
N GLU A 284 21.45 -2.07 -15.17
CA GLU A 284 20.48 -2.29 -16.24
C GLU A 284 19.11 -2.66 -15.66
N LYS A 285 18.04 -2.40 -16.42
CA LYS A 285 16.67 -2.75 -15.97
C LYS A 285 16.51 -4.24 -15.65
N ALA A 286 17.27 -5.11 -16.32
CA ALA A 286 17.24 -6.56 -16.11
C ALA A 286 17.87 -7.01 -14.78
N ASP A 287 18.74 -6.18 -14.19
CA ASP A 287 19.48 -6.51 -12.96
C ASP A 287 18.66 -6.25 -11.70
N ILE A 288 17.64 -5.39 -11.80
CA ILE A 288 16.81 -4.96 -10.67
C ILE A 288 15.33 -5.21 -10.97
N ARG A 289 14.59 -5.65 -9.97
CA ARG A 289 13.17 -5.93 -10.11
C ARG A 289 12.40 -5.66 -8.83
N ARG A 290 11.09 -5.53 -8.95
CA ARG A 290 10.17 -5.46 -7.82
C ARG A 290 10.47 -6.56 -6.79
N GLY A 291 10.45 -6.22 -5.52
CA GLY A 291 10.73 -7.13 -4.42
C GLY A 291 12.17 -7.09 -3.90
N MET A 292 13.10 -6.52 -4.66
CA MET A 292 14.40 -6.16 -4.14
C MET A 292 14.30 -4.91 -3.25
N VAL A 293 15.32 -4.64 -2.47
CA VAL A 293 15.45 -3.38 -1.71
C VAL A 293 16.73 -2.64 -2.10
N ILE A 294 16.65 -1.32 -2.14
CA ILE A 294 17.80 -0.44 -2.24
C ILE A 294 18.08 0.07 -0.83
N ALA A 295 19.30 -0.13 -0.36
CA ALA A 295 19.66 0.19 1.02
C ALA A 295 21.03 0.85 1.10
N LYS A 296 21.30 1.52 2.22
CA LYS A 296 22.63 2.01 2.56
C LYS A 296 23.63 0.85 2.49
N SER A 297 24.78 1.06 1.87
CA SER A 297 25.77 0.00 1.68
C SER A 297 26.13 -0.68 3.00
N GLY A 298 25.99 -2.01 3.01
CA GLY A 298 26.30 -2.88 4.16
C GLY A 298 25.23 -2.94 5.26
N SER A 299 24.10 -2.22 5.14
CA SER A 299 23.06 -2.17 6.18
C SER A 299 22.06 -3.32 6.13
N VAL A 300 21.88 -3.97 4.98
CA VAL A 300 20.91 -5.05 4.78
C VAL A 300 21.60 -6.26 4.17
N LYS A 301 21.18 -7.45 4.58
CA LYS A 301 21.61 -8.74 3.99
C LYS A 301 20.39 -9.54 3.57
N PRO A 302 20.49 -10.37 2.53
CA PRO A 302 19.43 -11.30 2.16
C PRO A 302 19.45 -12.51 3.12
N HIS A 303 18.27 -12.98 3.50
CA HIS A 303 18.07 -14.12 4.40
C HIS A 303 17.01 -15.07 3.86
N LYS A 304 17.18 -16.36 4.16
CA LYS A 304 16.23 -17.41 3.77
C LYS A 304 15.44 -17.97 4.94
N LYS A 305 16.03 -17.99 6.12
CA LYS A 305 15.47 -18.71 7.25
C LYS A 305 15.25 -17.76 8.45
N PHE A 306 14.05 -17.84 9.01
CA PHE A 306 13.67 -17.01 10.15
C PHE A 306 12.61 -17.70 11.02
N LYS A 307 12.49 -17.24 12.27
CA LYS A 307 11.33 -17.53 13.14
C LYS A 307 10.35 -16.37 13.07
N ALA A 308 9.08 -16.70 13.22
CA ALA A 308 8.01 -15.72 13.26
C ALA A 308 6.88 -16.14 14.18
N GLU A 309 6.27 -15.18 14.84
CA GLU A 309 4.95 -15.33 15.44
C GLU A 309 3.91 -15.13 14.36
N VAL A 310 2.96 -16.07 14.28
CA VAL A 310 1.90 -16.03 13.26
C VAL A 310 0.54 -16.28 13.86
N TYR A 311 -0.47 -15.62 13.29
CA TYR A 311 -1.87 -15.90 13.49
C TYR A 311 -2.47 -16.48 12.22
N ILE A 312 -3.19 -17.57 12.35
CA ILE A 312 -3.86 -18.25 11.23
C ILE A 312 -5.33 -17.85 11.22
N LEU A 313 -5.74 -17.17 10.15
CA LEU A 313 -7.10 -16.65 10.02
C LEU A 313 -8.14 -17.75 10.03
N THR A 314 -9.26 -17.51 10.73
CA THR A 314 -10.44 -18.37 10.76
C THR A 314 -11.18 -18.30 9.41
N LYS A 315 -12.15 -19.21 9.24
CA LYS A 315 -13.05 -19.19 8.07
C LYS A 315 -13.89 -17.92 8.02
N GLU A 316 -14.35 -17.46 9.17
CA GLU A 316 -15.18 -16.26 9.34
C GLU A 316 -14.40 -15.00 8.94
N GLU A 317 -13.08 -14.99 9.16
CA GLU A 317 -12.16 -13.94 8.74
C GLU A 317 -11.72 -14.05 7.27
N GLY A 318 -12.30 -15.00 6.51
CA GLY A 318 -11.94 -15.26 5.10
C GLY A 318 -10.74 -16.17 4.90
N GLY A 319 -10.19 -16.72 5.99
CA GLY A 319 -9.02 -17.59 6.00
C GLY A 319 -9.32 -19.05 5.64
N ARG A 320 -8.57 -19.96 6.27
CA ARG A 320 -8.70 -21.40 6.06
C ARG A 320 -9.89 -21.98 6.84
N HIS A 321 -10.40 -23.11 6.37
CA HIS A 321 -11.39 -23.95 7.08
C HIS A 321 -10.81 -25.33 7.43
N THR A 322 -9.56 -25.62 7.03
CA THR A 322 -8.88 -26.87 7.31
C THR A 322 -7.53 -26.60 7.98
N PRO A 323 -7.07 -27.51 8.88
CA PRO A 323 -5.73 -27.40 9.44
C PRO A 323 -4.66 -27.57 8.37
N PHE A 324 -3.42 -27.16 8.69
CA PHE A 324 -2.24 -27.55 7.93
C PHE A 324 -1.22 -28.25 8.82
N HIS A 325 -0.34 -29.01 8.18
CA HIS A 325 0.67 -29.82 8.85
C HIS A 325 2.07 -29.27 8.56
N ASN A 326 3.06 -29.86 9.22
CA ASN A 326 4.47 -29.56 8.98
C ASN A 326 4.83 -29.65 7.48
N ARG A 327 5.75 -28.79 7.01
CA ARG A 327 6.13 -28.62 5.61
C ARG A 327 5.06 -28.03 4.69
N TYR A 328 4.08 -27.33 5.25
CA TYR A 328 3.14 -26.54 4.47
C TYR A 328 3.90 -25.42 3.72
N ARG A 329 3.56 -25.19 2.45
CA ARG A 329 4.28 -24.28 1.53
C ARG A 329 3.39 -23.18 0.96
N PRO A 330 3.00 -22.18 1.74
CA PRO A 330 2.27 -21.03 1.26
C PRO A 330 3.19 -19.98 0.64
N GLN A 331 2.59 -18.88 0.16
CA GLN A 331 3.30 -17.66 -0.24
C GLN A 331 3.38 -16.70 0.92
N PHE A 332 4.56 -16.12 1.12
CA PHE A 332 4.84 -15.05 2.09
C PHE A 332 4.94 -13.73 1.34
N TYR A 333 4.06 -12.79 1.68
CA TYR A 333 4.04 -11.44 1.14
C TYR A 333 4.78 -10.53 2.09
N VAL A 334 5.94 -10.06 1.66
CA VAL A 334 6.88 -9.26 2.47
C VAL A 334 7.24 -8.01 1.69
N ARG A 335 6.94 -6.82 2.21
CA ARG A 335 7.12 -5.54 1.49
C ARG A 335 6.49 -5.60 0.08
N THR A 336 7.32 -5.46 -0.95
CA THR A 336 6.89 -5.46 -2.36
C THR A 336 7.04 -6.82 -3.05
N THR A 337 7.47 -7.89 -2.32
CA THR A 337 7.69 -9.22 -2.88
C THR A 337 6.72 -10.27 -2.33
N ASP A 338 6.56 -11.34 -3.08
CA ASP A 338 6.00 -12.59 -2.62
C ASP A 338 7.00 -13.72 -2.87
N VAL A 339 7.12 -14.62 -1.92
CA VAL A 339 8.05 -15.75 -1.99
C VAL A 339 7.42 -16.97 -1.34
N THR A 340 7.58 -18.14 -1.96
CA THR A 340 7.16 -19.40 -1.35
C THR A 340 8.13 -19.78 -0.23
N GLY A 341 7.60 -20.23 0.90
CA GLY A 341 8.39 -20.72 2.02
C GLY A 341 7.79 -21.98 2.61
N GLU A 342 8.64 -22.85 3.13
CA GLU A 342 8.24 -24.06 3.87
C GLU A 342 8.13 -23.71 5.36
N ILE A 343 6.99 -24.03 5.97
CA ILE A 343 6.75 -23.87 7.40
C ILE A 343 7.21 -25.12 8.15
N GLN A 344 8.04 -24.93 9.16
CA GLN A 344 8.42 -25.94 10.13
C GLN A 344 7.73 -25.61 11.46
N LEU A 345 6.92 -26.56 11.94
CA LEU A 345 6.20 -26.44 13.21
C LEU A 345 7.12 -26.72 14.40
N PRO A 346 6.84 -26.13 15.57
CA PRO A 346 7.56 -26.44 16.81
C PRO A 346 7.46 -27.92 17.18
N GLU A 347 8.42 -28.40 17.94
CA GLU A 347 8.41 -29.79 18.44
C GLU A 347 7.14 -30.08 19.26
N GLY A 348 6.48 -31.18 18.97
CA GLY A 348 5.21 -31.60 19.63
C GLY A 348 3.94 -31.01 18.98
N VAL A 349 4.04 -30.13 17.99
CA VAL A 349 2.88 -29.63 17.22
C VAL A 349 2.74 -30.39 15.92
N GLU A 350 1.69 -31.21 15.81
CA GLU A 350 1.43 -32.01 14.63
C GLU A 350 0.67 -31.25 13.53
N MET A 351 -0.22 -30.34 13.92
CA MET A 351 -1.03 -29.54 13.01
C MET A 351 -1.34 -28.16 13.61
N VAL A 352 -1.73 -27.24 12.75
CA VAL A 352 -2.16 -25.87 13.11
C VAL A 352 -3.59 -25.66 12.62
N LEU A 353 -4.45 -25.18 13.51
CA LEU A 353 -5.86 -24.92 13.23
C LEU A 353 -6.07 -23.44 12.85
N PRO A 354 -7.11 -23.13 12.06
CA PRO A 354 -7.60 -21.75 11.94
C PRO A 354 -7.91 -21.15 13.31
N GLY A 355 -7.44 -19.94 13.57
CA GLY A 355 -7.53 -19.27 14.88
C GLY A 355 -6.32 -19.45 15.79
N ASP A 356 -5.38 -20.31 15.44
CA ASP A 356 -4.18 -20.52 16.26
C ASP A 356 -3.17 -19.38 16.13
N ASN A 357 -2.57 -19.06 17.28
CA ASN A 357 -1.36 -18.25 17.41
C ASN A 357 -0.17 -19.14 17.79
N LEU A 358 0.92 -19.07 17.03
CA LEU A 358 2.10 -19.86 17.35
C LEU A 358 3.37 -19.27 16.73
N THR A 359 4.52 -19.70 17.27
CA THR A 359 5.82 -19.43 16.65
C THR A 359 6.15 -20.53 15.65
N ILE A 360 6.50 -20.14 14.42
CA ILE A 360 6.92 -21.06 13.36
C ILE A 360 8.35 -20.74 12.91
N THR A 361 9.02 -21.71 12.29
CA THR A 361 10.23 -21.49 11.52
C THR A 361 9.88 -21.54 10.03
N VAL A 362 10.36 -20.57 9.27
CA VAL A 362 10.12 -20.47 7.82
C VAL A 362 11.45 -20.62 7.09
N ASP A 363 11.45 -21.43 6.03
CA ASP A 363 12.56 -21.58 5.09
C ASP A 363 12.08 -21.20 3.68
N LEU A 364 12.53 -20.03 3.19
CA LEU A 364 12.13 -19.48 1.90
C LEU A 364 12.87 -20.15 0.76
N ILE A 365 12.22 -20.31 -0.40
CA ILE A 365 12.86 -20.87 -1.59
C ILE A 365 13.99 -20.00 -2.14
N GLN A 366 13.94 -18.69 -1.88
CA GLN A 366 14.98 -17.72 -2.27
C GLN A 366 15.19 -16.69 -1.16
N PRO A 367 16.43 -16.14 -1.04
CA PRO A 367 16.71 -15.13 -0.03
C PRO A 367 16.04 -13.81 -0.37
N ILE A 368 15.54 -13.11 0.65
CA ILE A 368 14.99 -11.76 0.56
C ILE A 368 15.54 -10.88 1.67
N ALA A 369 15.40 -9.57 1.53
CA ALA A 369 15.78 -8.63 2.58
C ALA A 369 14.81 -8.75 3.77
N LEU A 370 15.29 -9.29 4.89
CA LEU A 370 14.55 -9.46 6.14
C LEU A 370 15.20 -8.67 7.27
N ASN A 371 14.38 -8.28 8.24
CA ASN A 371 14.82 -7.75 9.53
C ASN A 371 13.85 -8.19 10.63
N ASP A 372 14.31 -8.19 11.86
CA ASP A 372 13.46 -8.46 13.02
C ASP A 372 12.34 -7.41 13.09
N GLY A 373 11.16 -7.85 13.52
CA GLY A 373 9.97 -7.00 13.57
C GLY A 373 9.24 -6.82 12.26
N LEU A 374 9.77 -7.33 11.14
CA LEU A 374 9.12 -7.21 9.83
C LEU A 374 7.84 -8.03 9.77
N ARG A 375 6.72 -7.37 9.41
CA ARG A 375 5.43 -8.02 9.23
C ARG A 375 5.27 -8.61 7.83
N PHE A 376 4.47 -9.66 7.73
CA PHE A 376 4.15 -10.32 6.46
C PHE A 376 2.76 -10.95 6.49
N ALA A 377 2.19 -11.14 5.30
CA ALA A 377 0.98 -11.92 5.12
C ALA A 377 1.31 -13.31 4.56
N ILE A 378 0.52 -14.31 4.96
CA ILE A 378 0.59 -15.68 4.44
C ILE A 378 -0.61 -15.88 3.52
N ARG A 379 -0.35 -16.33 2.29
CA ARG A 379 -1.40 -16.51 1.28
C ARG A 379 -1.36 -17.89 0.64
N GLU A 380 -2.54 -18.40 0.31
CA GLU A 380 -2.73 -19.68 -0.41
C GLU A 380 -3.93 -19.54 -1.35
N GLY A 381 -3.77 -19.97 -2.60
CA GLY A 381 -4.87 -20.02 -3.56
C GLY A 381 -5.60 -18.70 -3.77
N GLY A 382 -4.88 -17.58 -3.72
CA GLY A 382 -5.47 -16.24 -3.87
C GLY A 382 -6.11 -15.66 -2.61
N ARG A 383 -6.04 -16.33 -1.45
CA ARG A 383 -6.60 -15.89 -0.17
C ARG A 383 -5.52 -15.62 0.85
N THR A 384 -5.72 -14.63 1.69
CA THR A 384 -4.91 -14.44 2.90
C THR A 384 -5.37 -15.46 3.95
N VAL A 385 -4.44 -16.29 4.40
CA VAL A 385 -4.70 -17.38 5.35
C VAL A 385 -4.04 -17.18 6.69
N GLY A 386 -3.19 -16.18 6.80
CA GLY A 386 -2.54 -15.83 8.06
C GLY A 386 -1.68 -14.59 7.92
N ALA A 387 -1.16 -14.18 9.04
CA ALA A 387 -0.27 -13.06 9.18
C ALA A 387 0.76 -13.31 10.26
N GLY A 388 1.89 -12.63 10.16
CA GLY A 388 2.93 -12.81 11.17
C GLY A 388 3.96 -11.70 11.18
N GLN A 389 4.84 -11.82 12.15
CA GLN A 389 5.96 -10.91 12.35
C GLN A 389 7.24 -11.71 12.57
N VAL A 390 8.32 -11.32 11.90
CA VAL A 390 9.65 -11.92 12.08
C VAL A 390 10.14 -11.62 13.49
N THR A 391 10.51 -12.65 14.23
CA THR A 391 11.04 -12.53 15.60
C THR A 391 12.53 -12.78 15.69
N GLU A 392 13.09 -13.58 14.79
CA GLU A 392 14.51 -13.94 14.79
C GLU A 392 14.97 -14.36 13.38
N ILE A 393 16.07 -13.81 12.90
CA ILE A 393 16.74 -14.22 11.67
C ILE A 393 17.69 -15.40 11.98
N LEU A 394 17.58 -16.49 11.23
CA LEU A 394 18.35 -17.71 11.46
C LEU A 394 19.45 -17.99 10.41
N GLY A 395 19.44 -17.29 9.26
CA GLY A 395 20.42 -17.51 8.21
C GLY A 395 20.07 -16.90 6.85
#